data_7341b9aaedcbda1f1f7b59bbc4e3289d
#
_entry.id   7341b9aaedcbda1f1f7b59bbc4e3289d
#
_cell.length_a   1.000
_cell.length_b   1.000
_cell.length_c   1.000
_cell.angle_alpha   90.00
_cell.angle_beta   90.00
_cell.angle_gamma   90.00
#
_symmetry.space_group_name_H-M   'P 1'
#
loop_
_entity.id
_entity.type
_entity.pdbx_description
1 polymer ?
#
loop_
_entity_poly.entity_id
_entity_poly.type
_entity_poly.pdbx_seq_one_letter_code
_entity_poly.pdbx_strand_id
1 'polypeptide(L)'
;MFMLYKLSLFFFVLCNGLFSQEGRVDWAPDHTFKIEDFQGSKTIIGEDNDKLFVQSGVMLDFAFQMSNIEFMFTKNFNSKVSCTFLKDAAVIMAPDSLKAKKLIALVEFDFDLSELYARKIRKELFENKKTFSDATFFQPNFDKMIAERNKISSRVYSDSDFGNKDVVLKKEHEAVKGELVSLSDFCKECKPPKNRDKSN
;
A
#
# COMPACT_ATOMS: atom_id res chain seq x y z
N MET A 1 -23.04 66.03 -1.85
CA MET A 1 -23.36 64.97 -0.95
C MET A 1 -22.81 63.65 -1.58
N PHE A 2 -21.55 63.33 -1.30
CA PHE A 2 -20.85 62.16 -1.88
C PHE A 2 -20.96 60.98 -0.96
N MET A 3 -21.62 59.96 -1.42
CA MET A 3 -21.81 58.69 -0.68
C MET A 3 -20.66 57.76 -0.98
N LEU A 4 -19.75 57.58 -0.02
CA LEU A 4 -18.60 56.67 -0.08
C LEU A 4 -19.08 55.25 0.17
N TYR A 5 -19.11 54.39 -0.88
CA TYR A 5 -19.28 52.98 -0.74
C TYR A 5 -17.95 52.35 -0.27
N LYS A 6 -17.95 51.87 0.99
CA LYS A 6 -16.87 51.05 1.50
C LYS A 6 -17.02 49.65 0.92
N LEU A 7 -16.16 49.31 -0.03
CA LEU A 7 -16.01 47.96 -0.57
C LEU A 7 -15.25 47.11 0.46
N SER A 8 -15.97 46.30 1.24
CA SER A 8 -15.38 45.35 2.16
C SER A 8 -14.91 44.12 1.35
N LEU A 9 -13.62 44.05 1.15
CA LEU A 9 -12.98 42.90 0.51
C LEU A 9 -12.93 41.75 1.52
N PHE A 10 -13.88 40.81 1.42
CA PHE A 10 -13.91 39.61 2.24
C PHE A 10 -12.85 38.65 1.69
N PHE A 11 -11.70 38.64 2.34
CA PHE A 11 -10.61 37.72 2.02
C PHE A 11 -10.99 36.33 2.53
N PHE A 12 -11.57 35.50 1.65
CA PHE A 12 -11.83 34.09 1.95
C PHE A 12 -10.50 33.36 1.91
N VAL A 13 -9.85 33.23 3.08
CA VAL A 13 -8.73 32.33 3.26
C VAL A 13 -9.29 30.91 3.18
N LEU A 14 -9.19 30.31 1.99
CA LEU A 14 -9.36 28.87 1.80
C LEU A 14 -8.23 28.18 2.57
N CYS A 15 -8.47 27.87 3.84
CA CYS A 15 -7.75 26.82 4.54
C CYS A 15 -8.02 25.51 3.80
N ASN A 16 -7.16 25.16 2.83
CA ASN A 16 -7.05 23.78 2.42
C ASN A 16 -6.51 22.99 3.60
N GLY A 17 -7.42 22.58 4.45
CA GLY A 17 -7.14 21.57 5.46
C GLY A 17 -6.71 20.32 4.72
N LEU A 18 -5.43 20.03 4.75
CA LEU A 18 -4.91 18.70 4.51
C LEU A 18 -5.53 17.80 5.59
N PHE A 19 -6.69 17.26 5.31
CA PHE A 19 -7.19 16.09 6.03
C PHE A 19 -6.25 14.95 5.67
N SER A 20 -5.09 14.90 6.35
CA SER A 20 -4.41 13.64 6.58
C SER A 20 -5.45 12.75 7.23
N GLN A 21 -5.88 11.69 6.57
CA GLN A 21 -6.72 10.68 7.23
C GLN A 21 -5.86 10.12 8.36
N GLU A 22 -6.11 10.59 9.59
CA GLU A 22 -5.46 10.09 10.80
C GLU A 22 -5.59 8.56 10.77
N GLY A 23 -4.44 7.88 10.88
CA GLY A 23 -4.41 6.43 10.91
C GLY A 23 -4.11 5.71 9.57
N ARG A 24 -4.00 6.41 8.44
CA ARG A 24 -3.66 5.81 7.14
C ARG A 24 -2.29 6.28 6.66
N VAL A 25 -1.43 5.33 6.28
CA VAL A 25 -0.08 5.59 5.75
C VAL A 25 0.01 5.00 4.35
N ASP A 26 0.24 5.84 3.34
CA ASP A 26 0.56 5.37 1.98
C ASP A 26 1.97 4.79 1.95
N TRP A 27 2.18 3.78 1.12
CA TRP A 27 3.51 3.21 0.94
C TRP A 27 4.51 4.26 0.43
N ALA A 28 5.66 4.27 1.06
CA ALA A 28 6.82 5.05 0.64
C ALA A 28 8.09 4.20 0.79
N PRO A 29 9.10 4.36 -0.09
CA PRO A 29 10.40 3.70 0.11
C PRO A 29 10.99 4.13 1.46
N ASP A 30 11.69 3.21 2.11
CA ASP A 30 12.37 3.45 3.39
C ASP A 30 11.43 3.79 4.58
N HIS A 31 10.12 3.55 4.44
CA HIS A 31 9.20 3.67 5.56
C HIS A 31 9.51 2.62 6.63
N THR A 32 9.63 3.06 7.87
CA THR A 32 9.85 2.19 9.04
C THR A 32 8.70 2.36 10.02
N PHE A 33 8.20 1.23 10.55
CA PHE A 33 7.14 1.24 11.54
C PHE A 33 7.71 1.29 12.96
N LYS A 34 6.94 1.93 13.84
CA LYS A 34 7.16 1.95 15.28
C LYS A 34 6.02 1.21 15.99
N ILE A 35 6.24 0.86 17.24
CA ILE A 35 5.21 0.23 18.07
C ILE A 35 3.94 1.07 18.13
N GLU A 36 4.07 2.39 18.19
CA GLU A 36 2.98 3.36 18.28
C GLU A 36 2.12 3.43 17.01
N ASP A 37 2.58 2.84 15.91
CA ASP A 37 1.79 2.75 14.66
C ASP A 37 0.74 1.64 14.73
N PHE A 38 0.85 0.70 15.67
CA PHE A 38 -0.07 -0.41 15.86
C PHE A 38 -1.16 -0.04 16.87
N GLN A 39 -2.18 0.65 16.37
CA GLN A 39 -3.24 1.28 17.18
C GLN A 39 -4.50 0.41 17.30
N GLY A 40 -4.50 -0.80 16.75
CA GLY A 40 -5.59 -1.74 16.93
C GLY A 40 -5.83 -2.03 18.41
N SER A 41 -7.09 -2.05 18.83
CA SER A 41 -7.50 -2.15 20.25
C SER A 41 -6.99 -3.37 20.99
N LYS A 42 -6.48 -4.37 20.27
CA LYS A 42 -5.91 -5.61 20.83
C LYS A 42 -4.39 -5.60 20.92
N THR A 43 -3.74 -4.48 20.59
CA THR A 43 -2.28 -4.37 20.73
C THR A 43 -1.88 -4.41 22.18
N ILE A 44 -1.05 -5.42 22.54
CA ILE A 44 -0.57 -5.64 23.91
C ILE A 44 0.90 -6.07 23.86
N ILE A 45 1.77 -5.34 24.55
CA ILE A 45 3.19 -5.68 24.67
C ILE A 45 3.53 -5.64 26.16
N GLY A 46 3.98 -6.76 26.71
CA GLY A 46 4.35 -6.87 28.11
C GLY A 46 4.38 -8.30 28.63
N GLU A 47 4.99 -8.50 29.79
CA GLU A 47 5.25 -9.81 30.41
C GLU A 47 3.98 -10.59 30.76
N ASP A 48 2.84 -9.93 30.94
CA ASP A 48 1.57 -10.58 31.20
C ASP A 48 0.94 -11.23 29.94
N ASN A 49 1.57 -11.05 28.79
CA ASN A 49 1.13 -11.59 27.51
C ASN A 49 2.11 -12.62 26.97
N ASP A 50 1.72 -13.89 27.00
CA ASP A 50 2.47 -15.02 26.42
C ASP A 50 2.22 -15.23 24.93
N LYS A 51 1.32 -14.44 24.31
CA LYS A 51 0.91 -14.59 22.91
C LYS A 51 1.86 -13.87 21.98
N LEU A 52 2.14 -14.52 20.86
CA LEU A 52 2.82 -13.92 19.73
C LEU A 52 1.83 -13.85 18.56
N PHE A 53 1.41 -12.64 18.21
CA PHE A 53 0.42 -12.41 17.15
C PHE A 53 0.69 -11.08 16.44
N VAL A 54 0.46 -11.07 15.13
CA VAL A 54 0.49 -9.86 14.32
C VAL A 54 -0.63 -9.85 13.31
N GLN A 55 -1.32 -8.72 13.21
CA GLN A 55 -2.19 -8.35 12.10
C GLN A 55 -1.57 -7.13 11.45
N SER A 56 -1.13 -7.27 10.21
CA SER A 56 -0.27 -6.27 9.58
C SER A 56 -0.95 -4.92 9.34
N GLY A 57 -2.27 -4.87 9.23
CA GLY A 57 -2.97 -3.63 8.85
C GLY A 57 -2.68 -3.16 7.41
N VAL A 58 -1.89 -3.91 6.65
CA VAL A 58 -1.55 -3.59 5.26
C VAL A 58 -2.72 -3.94 4.34
N MET A 59 -3.09 -2.98 3.51
CA MET A 59 -4.16 -3.11 2.53
C MET A 59 -3.65 -2.81 1.13
N LEU A 60 -3.93 -3.72 0.21
CA LEU A 60 -3.75 -3.53 -1.22
C LEU A 60 -5.15 -3.34 -1.84
N ASP A 61 -5.38 -2.18 -2.40
CA ASP A 61 -6.69 -1.78 -2.91
C ASP A 61 -6.61 -1.36 -4.38
N PHE A 62 -7.66 -1.68 -5.12
CA PHE A 62 -7.88 -1.21 -6.47
C PHE A 62 -9.21 -0.46 -6.54
N ALA A 63 -9.17 0.78 -7.02
CA ALA A 63 -10.36 1.63 -7.10
C ALA A 63 -11.35 1.09 -8.16
N PHE A 64 -12.11 0.06 -7.81
CA PHE A 64 -13.18 -0.50 -8.66
C PHE A 64 -14.37 0.45 -8.87
N GLN A 65 -14.40 1.60 -8.20
CA GLN A 65 -15.47 2.60 -8.36
C GLN A 65 -15.39 3.39 -9.68
N MET A 66 -14.51 3.00 -10.57
CA MET A 66 -14.44 3.61 -11.90
C MET A 66 -15.67 3.21 -12.73
N SER A 67 -16.29 4.18 -13.38
CA SER A 67 -17.28 3.86 -14.43
C SER A 67 -16.60 3.12 -15.58
N ASN A 68 -17.39 2.31 -16.34
CA ASN A 68 -16.85 1.62 -17.53
C ASN A 68 -16.24 2.61 -18.54
N ILE A 69 -16.83 3.80 -18.67
CA ILE A 69 -16.30 4.87 -19.53
C ILE A 69 -14.95 5.36 -19.03
N GLU A 70 -14.83 5.65 -17.72
CA GLU A 70 -13.56 6.06 -17.13
C GLU A 70 -12.50 4.96 -17.28
N PHE A 71 -12.86 3.69 -17.01
CA PHE A 71 -11.94 2.57 -17.18
C PHE A 71 -11.47 2.46 -18.64
N MET A 72 -12.37 2.61 -19.60
CA MET A 72 -12.06 2.52 -21.04
C MET A 72 -11.04 3.58 -21.48
N PHE A 73 -11.16 4.81 -21.00
CA PHE A 73 -10.27 5.90 -21.40
C PHE A 73 -9.04 6.07 -20.51
N THR A 74 -8.98 5.44 -19.35
CA THR A 74 -7.81 5.50 -18.48
C THR A 74 -6.65 4.73 -19.11
N LYS A 75 -5.50 5.39 -19.31
CA LYS A 75 -4.26 4.78 -19.81
C LYS A 75 -3.25 4.54 -18.71
N ASN A 76 -3.27 5.33 -17.66
CA ASN A 76 -2.39 5.20 -16.51
C ASN A 76 -3.19 4.81 -15.27
N PHE A 77 -3.00 3.58 -14.79
CA PHE A 77 -3.66 3.05 -13.59
C PHE A 77 -2.80 3.16 -12.32
N ASN A 78 -1.62 3.79 -12.39
CA ASN A 78 -0.70 3.82 -11.25
C ASN A 78 -1.35 4.41 -9.99
N SER A 79 -2.10 5.51 -10.13
CA SER A 79 -2.82 6.13 -9.00
C SER A 79 -4.11 5.41 -8.59
N LYS A 80 -4.55 4.39 -9.34
CA LYS A 80 -5.80 3.67 -9.08
C LYS A 80 -5.61 2.39 -8.27
N VAL A 81 -4.38 1.96 -8.10
CA VAL A 81 -4.01 0.81 -7.24
C VAL A 81 -3.16 1.36 -6.12
N SER A 82 -3.53 1.14 -4.88
CA SER A 82 -2.83 1.68 -3.71
C SER A 82 -2.42 0.58 -2.73
N CYS A 83 -1.25 0.77 -2.13
CA CYS A 83 -0.79 0.02 -0.98
C CYS A 83 -0.75 0.97 0.21
N THR A 84 -1.48 0.64 1.27
CA THR A 84 -1.61 1.47 2.45
C THR A 84 -1.53 0.64 3.72
N PHE A 85 -1.08 1.26 4.79
CA PHE A 85 -1.10 0.70 6.13
C PHE A 85 -2.16 1.44 6.97
N LEU A 86 -3.02 0.69 7.64
CA LEU A 86 -4.07 1.19 8.51
C LEU A 86 -3.67 0.98 9.97
N LYS A 87 -3.33 2.05 10.68
CA LYS A 87 -2.85 1.99 12.06
C LYS A 87 -3.86 1.37 13.02
N ASP A 88 -5.14 1.72 12.85
CA ASP A 88 -6.26 1.24 13.66
C ASP A 88 -6.61 -0.24 13.43
N ALA A 89 -6.25 -0.77 12.26
CA ALA A 89 -6.40 -2.18 11.92
C ALA A 89 -5.15 -3.02 12.26
N ALA A 90 -4.02 -2.38 12.54
CA ALA A 90 -2.76 -3.04 12.84
C ALA A 90 -2.67 -3.43 14.31
N VAL A 91 -2.37 -4.70 14.59
CA VAL A 91 -2.30 -5.26 15.94
C VAL A 91 -0.99 -6.02 16.14
N ILE A 92 -0.32 -5.79 17.25
CA ILE A 92 0.78 -6.61 17.74
C ILE A 92 0.48 -7.09 19.15
N MET A 93 0.65 -8.41 19.37
CA MET A 93 0.68 -9.00 20.71
C MET A 93 2.04 -9.68 20.89
N ALA A 94 2.81 -9.23 21.87
CA ALA A 94 4.14 -9.76 22.13
C ALA A 94 4.49 -9.70 23.63
N PRO A 95 5.27 -10.66 24.15
CA PRO A 95 5.66 -10.68 25.57
C PRO A 95 6.64 -9.56 25.93
N ASP A 96 7.36 -9.01 24.94
CA ASP A 96 8.36 -7.96 25.14
C ASP A 96 8.59 -7.12 23.88
N SER A 97 9.31 -6.01 24.03
CA SER A 97 9.63 -5.11 22.92
C SER A 97 10.56 -5.73 21.86
N LEU A 98 11.40 -6.71 22.23
CA LEU A 98 12.28 -7.39 21.26
C LEU A 98 11.44 -8.26 20.30
N LYS A 99 10.50 -9.02 20.85
CA LYS A 99 9.56 -9.80 20.04
C LYS A 99 8.65 -8.90 19.22
N ALA A 100 8.17 -7.79 19.78
CA ALA A 100 7.40 -6.80 19.01
C ALA A 100 8.17 -6.27 17.80
N LYS A 101 9.45 -5.92 17.94
CA LYS A 101 10.30 -5.47 16.81
C LYS A 101 10.44 -6.53 15.72
N LYS A 102 10.49 -7.81 16.07
CA LYS A 102 10.52 -8.89 15.08
C LYS A 102 9.22 -9.00 14.30
N LEU A 103 8.08 -8.81 14.96
CA LEU A 103 6.79 -8.75 14.30
C LEU A 103 6.65 -7.50 13.42
N ILE A 104 7.20 -6.36 13.83
CA ILE A 104 7.26 -5.13 13.02
C ILE A 104 8.03 -5.38 11.72
N ALA A 105 9.18 -6.05 11.78
CA ALA A 105 9.95 -6.38 10.58
C ALA A 105 9.17 -7.26 9.59
N LEU A 106 8.27 -8.13 10.06
CA LEU A 106 7.34 -8.87 9.19
C LEU A 106 6.32 -7.94 8.53
N VAL A 107 5.83 -6.93 9.25
CA VAL A 107 4.88 -5.96 8.68
C VAL A 107 5.57 -5.06 7.65
N GLU A 108 6.83 -4.68 7.85
CA GLU A 108 7.63 -3.97 6.86
C GLU A 108 7.80 -4.80 5.59
N PHE A 109 8.10 -6.10 5.73
CA PHE A 109 8.12 -7.04 4.60
C PHE A 109 6.76 -7.12 3.89
N ASP A 110 5.66 -7.25 4.64
CA ASP A 110 4.30 -7.31 4.07
C ASP A 110 3.91 -6.03 3.33
N PHE A 111 4.38 -4.88 3.81
CA PHE A 111 4.10 -3.58 3.20
C PHE A 111 4.82 -3.45 1.86
N ASP A 112 6.10 -3.81 1.81
CA ASP A 112 6.88 -3.84 0.57
C ASP A 112 6.36 -4.90 -0.40
N LEU A 113 5.99 -6.09 0.08
CA LEU A 113 5.39 -7.14 -0.74
C LEU A 113 4.05 -6.67 -1.35
N SER A 114 3.24 -5.95 -0.59
CA SER A 114 1.97 -5.42 -1.08
C SER A 114 2.16 -4.35 -2.14
N GLU A 115 3.13 -3.44 -1.98
CA GLU A 115 3.47 -2.48 -3.03
C GLU A 115 4.06 -3.16 -4.27
N LEU A 116 4.85 -4.21 -4.11
CA LEU A 116 5.33 -5.00 -5.24
C LEU A 116 4.15 -5.54 -6.06
N TYR A 117 3.14 -6.10 -5.40
CA TYR A 117 1.95 -6.59 -6.07
C TYR A 117 1.09 -5.45 -6.62
N ALA A 118 1.02 -4.29 -5.97
CA ALA A 118 0.41 -3.10 -6.55
C ALA A 118 1.08 -2.70 -7.88
N ARG A 119 2.41 -2.72 -7.95
CA ARG A 119 3.16 -2.44 -9.18
C ARG A 119 2.95 -3.51 -10.25
N LYS A 120 2.91 -4.79 -9.88
CA LYS A 120 2.57 -5.89 -10.81
C LYS A 120 1.17 -5.71 -11.41
N ILE A 121 0.19 -5.33 -10.59
CA ILE A 121 -1.18 -5.02 -11.02
C ILE A 121 -1.21 -3.83 -11.98
N ARG A 122 -0.53 -2.74 -11.64
CA ARG A 122 -0.45 -1.53 -12.49
C ARG A 122 0.19 -1.83 -13.84
N LYS A 123 1.26 -2.64 -13.85
CA LYS A 123 1.91 -3.12 -15.07
C LYS A 123 1.00 -3.99 -15.92
N GLU A 124 0.32 -4.96 -15.31
CA GLU A 124 -0.63 -5.85 -16.00
C GLU A 124 -1.75 -5.06 -16.67
N LEU A 125 -2.34 -4.09 -15.96
CA LEU A 125 -3.34 -3.19 -16.52
C LEU A 125 -2.79 -2.38 -17.70
N PHE A 126 -1.57 -1.86 -17.57
CA PHE A 126 -0.93 -1.07 -18.61
C PHE A 126 -0.67 -1.89 -19.89
N GLU A 127 -0.20 -3.13 -19.74
CA GLU A 127 0.21 -3.98 -20.86
C GLU A 127 -0.98 -4.68 -21.55
N ASN A 128 -1.99 -5.09 -20.78
CA ASN A 128 -3.04 -5.99 -21.25
C ASN A 128 -4.41 -5.37 -21.42
N LYS A 129 -4.66 -4.18 -20.87
CA LYS A 129 -5.90 -3.47 -21.07
C LYS A 129 -6.05 -3.02 -22.53
N LYS A 130 -7.14 -3.45 -23.18
CA LYS A 130 -7.51 -3.01 -24.52
C LYS A 130 -8.50 -1.85 -24.47
N THR A 131 -8.72 -1.18 -25.60
CA THR A 131 -9.58 0.00 -25.70
C THR A 131 -11.02 -0.26 -25.23
N PHE A 132 -11.54 -1.48 -25.42
CA PHE A 132 -12.92 -1.84 -25.07
C PHE A 132 -13.00 -2.78 -23.85
N SER A 133 -11.92 -2.92 -23.06
CA SER A 133 -11.98 -3.66 -21.81
C SER A 133 -12.83 -2.91 -20.78
N ASP A 134 -13.61 -3.62 -20.02
CA ASP A 134 -14.32 -3.14 -18.84
C ASP A 134 -13.62 -3.59 -17.54
N ALA A 135 -14.10 -3.13 -16.39
CA ALA A 135 -13.51 -3.46 -15.10
C ALA A 135 -13.58 -4.97 -14.79
N THR A 136 -14.54 -5.70 -15.34
CA THR A 136 -14.72 -7.14 -15.08
C THR A 136 -13.64 -7.98 -15.75
N PHE A 137 -13.03 -7.47 -16.83
CA PHE A 137 -11.88 -8.08 -17.50
C PHE A 137 -10.73 -8.38 -16.53
N PHE A 138 -10.49 -7.50 -15.57
CA PHE A 138 -9.32 -7.55 -14.74
C PHE A 138 -9.52 -8.28 -13.41
N GLN A 139 -10.76 -8.46 -12.95
CA GLN A 139 -11.06 -9.08 -11.66
C GLN A 139 -10.37 -10.42 -11.43
N PRO A 140 -10.40 -11.41 -12.36
CA PRO A 140 -9.73 -12.70 -12.16
C PRO A 140 -8.22 -12.57 -11.98
N ASN A 141 -7.57 -11.64 -12.70
CA ASN A 141 -6.13 -11.39 -12.57
C ASN A 141 -5.79 -10.74 -11.23
N PHE A 142 -6.62 -9.79 -10.79
CA PHE A 142 -6.48 -9.16 -9.48
C PHE A 142 -6.58 -10.20 -8.37
N ASP A 143 -7.62 -11.02 -8.37
CA ASP A 143 -7.85 -12.07 -7.36
C ASP A 143 -6.68 -13.07 -7.31
N LYS A 144 -6.16 -13.46 -8.48
CA LYS A 144 -4.98 -14.31 -8.59
C LYS A 144 -3.74 -13.66 -7.95
N MET A 145 -3.47 -12.39 -8.25
CA MET A 145 -2.33 -11.66 -7.70
C MET A 145 -2.43 -11.49 -6.18
N ILE A 146 -3.63 -11.22 -5.66
CA ILE A 146 -3.87 -11.17 -4.22
C ILE A 146 -3.62 -12.53 -3.57
N ALA A 147 -4.08 -13.62 -4.19
CA ALA A 147 -3.84 -14.97 -3.69
C ALA A 147 -2.35 -15.32 -3.67
N GLU A 148 -1.60 -14.96 -4.72
CA GLU A 148 -0.14 -15.15 -4.79
C GLU A 148 0.59 -14.34 -3.71
N ARG A 149 0.25 -13.06 -3.55
CA ARG A 149 0.78 -12.20 -2.49
C ARG A 149 0.57 -12.83 -1.11
N ASN A 150 -0.65 -13.27 -0.82
CA ASN A 150 -1.01 -13.87 0.46
C ASN A 150 -0.26 -15.19 0.71
N LYS A 151 -0.08 -16.00 -0.33
CA LYS A 151 0.71 -17.24 -0.25
C LYS A 151 2.17 -16.96 0.11
N ILE A 152 2.80 -15.95 -0.50
CA ILE A 152 4.19 -15.56 -0.20
C ILE A 152 4.29 -15.04 1.22
N SER A 153 3.39 -14.13 1.63
CA SER A 153 3.36 -13.60 2.99
C SER A 153 3.26 -14.73 4.01
N SER A 154 2.28 -15.63 3.88
CA SER A 154 2.09 -16.75 4.81
C SER A 154 3.30 -17.68 4.86
N ARG A 155 3.93 -17.95 3.71
CA ARG A 155 5.17 -18.74 3.65
C ARG A 155 6.29 -18.07 4.43
N VAL A 156 6.55 -16.78 4.19
CA VAL A 156 7.65 -16.06 4.83
C VAL A 156 7.42 -15.93 6.34
N TYR A 157 6.19 -15.70 6.78
CA TYR A 157 5.85 -15.73 8.22
C TYR A 157 6.21 -17.06 8.86
N SER A 158 5.85 -18.18 8.22
CA SER A 158 6.19 -19.52 8.69
C SER A 158 7.68 -19.80 8.65
N ASP A 159 8.34 -19.58 7.49
CA ASP A 159 9.75 -19.93 7.27
C ASP A 159 10.68 -19.11 8.18
N SER A 160 10.33 -17.83 8.44
CA SER A 160 11.06 -16.96 9.36
C SER A 160 10.75 -17.22 10.83
N ASP A 161 9.86 -18.17 11.15
CA ASP A 161 9.38 -18.42 12.51
C ASP A 161 8.92 -17.12 13.18
N PHE A 162 7.94 -16.44 12.56
CA PHE A 162 7.42 -15.15 13.00
C PHE A 162 8.53 -14.10 13.25
N GLY A 163 9.50 -14.02 12.32
CA GLY A 163 10.61 -13.07 12.37
C GLY A 163 11.74 -13.47 13.32
N ASN A 164 11.68 -14.66 13.97
CA ASN A 164 12.76 -15.13 14.82
C ASN A 164 14.01 -15.50 14.02
N LYS A 165 13.87 -15.97 12.78
CA LYS A 165 14.96 -16.28 11.86
C LYS A 165 15.27 -15.08 10.97
N ASP A 166 15.95 -14.08 11.52
CA ASP A 166 16.22 -12.80 10.86
C ASP A 166 16.86 -12.94 9.47
N VAL A 167 17.75 -13.92 9.30
CA VAL A 167 18.44 -14.15 8.02
C VAL A 167 17.46 -14.54 6.92
N VAL A 168 16.46 -15.37 7.24
CA VAL A 168 15.42 -15.79 6.30
C VAL A 168 14.58 -14.59 5.89
N LEU A 169 14.08 -13.82 6.86
CA LEU A 169 13.26 -12.66 6.61
C LEU A 169 14.01 -11.60 5.79
N LYS A 170 15.25 -11.30 6.16
CA LYS A 170 16.08 -10.33 5.41
C LYS A 170 16.28 -10.74 3.96
N LYS A 171 16.60 -12.02 3.69
CA LYS A 171 16.78 -12.52 2.32
C LYS A 171 15.51 -12.33 1.48
N GLU A 172 14.35 -12.70 2.02
CA GLU A 172 13.07 -12.56 1.31
C GLU A 172 12.73 -11.07 1.10
N HIS A 173 12.99 -10.22 2.09
CA HIS A 173 12.74 -8.79 2.00
C HIS A 173 13.62 -8.11 0.95
N GLU A 174 14.92 -8.43 0.90
CA GLU A 174 15.83 -7.91 -0.13
C GLU A 174 15.42 -8.37 -1.55
N ALA A 175 14.91 -9.58 -1.71
CA ALA A 175 14.36 -10.02 -2.98
C ALA A 175 13.17 -9.17 -3.42
N VAL A 176 12.23 -8.89 -2.51
CA VAL A 176 11.08 -8.00 -2.75
C VAL A 176 11.53 -6.60 -3.14
N LYS A 177 12.50 -6.02 -2.40
CA LYS A 177 13.07 -4.70 -2.73
C LYS A 177 13.72 -4.66 -4.11
N GLY A 178 14.45 -5.71 -4.49
CA GLY A 178 15.03 -5.83 -5.82
C GLY A 178 13.97 -5.82 -6.93
N GLU A 179 12.87 -6.54 -6.74
CA GLU A 179 11.75 -6.53 -7.69
C GLU A 179 11.05 -5.15 -7.73
N LEU A 180 10.87 -4.48 -6.58
CA LEU A 180 10.32 -3.12 -6.52
C LEU A 180 11.13 -2.14 -7.37
N VAL A 181 12.46 -2.21 -7.32
CA VAL A 181 13.34 -1.37 -8.16
C VAL A 181 13.11 -1.68 -9.65
N SER A 182 12.97 -2.94 -10.03
CA SER A 182 12.73 -3.34 -11.42
C SER A 182 11.38 -2.85 -11.97
N LEU A 183 10.42 -2.53 -11.10
CA LEU A 183 9.10 -2.02 -11.43
C LEU A 183 8.91 -0.54 -11.05
N SER A 184 10.00 0.24 -11.04
CA SER A 184 9.99 1.65 -10.64
C SER A 184 9.01 2.51 -11.44
N ASP A 185 8.84 2.27 -12.74
CA ASP A 185 7.91 2.99 -13.62
C ASP A 185 6.43 2.83 -13.23
N PHE A 186 6.14 1.81 -12.43
CA PHE A 186 4.79 1.50 -11.95
C PHE A 186 4.55 1.93 -10.50
N CYS A 187 5.34 2.86 -9.96
CA CYS A 187 5.03 3.48 -8.67
C CYS A 187 3.72 4.30 -8.75
N LYS A 188 3.06 4.55 -7.62
CA LYS A 188 1.74 5.22 -7.55
C LYS A 188 1.72 6.55 -8.29
N GLU A 189 2.75 7.37 -8.14
CA GLU A 189 2.87 8.71 -8.74
C GLU A 189 3.64 8.72 -10.07
N CYS A 190 4.13 7.56 -10.51
CA CYS A 190 4.93 7.44 -11.73
C CYS A 190 4.05 7.45 -12.99
N LYS A 191 4.70 7.77 -14.11
CA LYS A 191 4.09 7.57 -15.43
C LYS A 191 4.67 6.29 -16.01
N PRO A 192 3.81 5.36 -16.47
CA PRO A 192 4.30 4.17 -17.15
C PRO A 192 5.13 4.55 -18.37
N PRO A 193 6.05 3.66 -18.82
CA PRO A 193 6.88 3.93 -19.98
C PRO A 193 6.02 4.25 -21.20
N LYS A 194 6.48 5.16 -22.05
CA LYS A 194 5.82 5.36 -23.34
C LYS A 194 5.88 4.05 -24.10
N ASN A 195 4.73 3.52 -24.53
CA ASN A 195 4.71 2.39 -25.45
C ASN A 195 5.63 2.77 -26.62
N ARG A 196 6.77 2.10 -26.74
CA ARG A 196 7.43 2.04 -28.04
C ARG A 196 6.44 1.29 -28.91
N ASP A 197 5.82 1.99 -29.85
CA ASP A 197 4.97 1.39 -30.85
C ASP A 197 5.62 0.07 -31.26
N LYS A 198 4.88 -1.02 -31.12
CA LYS A 198 5.23 -2.26 -31.80
C LYS A 198 5.02 -1.97 -33.28
N SER A 199 5.97 -1.22 -33.85
CA SER A 199 6.14 -1.18 -35.29
C SER A 199 6.72 -2.54 -35.65
N ASN A 200 5.84 -3.48 -35.95
CA ASN A 200 5.88 -4.44 -37.07
C ASN A 200 4.84 -5.54 -36.84
#